data_f8775c3207e996c263f5445cefa55939
#
_entry.id   f8775c3207e996c263f5445cefa55939
#
_cell.length_a   1.000
_cell.length_b   1.000
_cell.length_c   1.000
_cell.angle_alpha   90.00
_cell.angle_beta   90.00
_cell.angle_gamma   90.00
#
_symmetry.space_group_name_H-M   'P 1'
#
loop_
_entity.id
_entity.type
_entity.pdbx_description
1 polymer ?
#
loop_
_entity_poly.entity_id
_entity_poly.type
_entity_poly.pdbx_seq_one_letter_code
_entity_poly.pdbx_strand_id
1 'polypeptide(L)'
;MKVSIHPFRNEEESLSFGNFTIENRTDRVTIYGTMDITRDKKGLANGRQLRDVLVRIVEALEAEADLPDQVAPPKPPKTIKNPFA
;
A
#
# COMPACT_ATOMS: atom_id res chain seq x y z
N MET A 1 0.07 -18.30 0.39
CA MET A 1 0.37 -17.46 -0.76
C MET A 1 1.48 -16.51 -0.45
N LYS A 2 2.41 -16.36 -1.41
CA LYS A 2 3.49 -15.51 -1.16
C LYS A 2 3.17 -14.12 -1.46
N VAL A 3 3.59 -13.22 -0.62
CA VAL A 3 3.48 -11.81 -0.88
C VAL A 3 4.63 -11.43 -1.77
N SER A 4 4.33 -10.85 -2.92
CA SER A 4 5.38 -10.49 -3.84
C SER A 4 5.37 -9.03 -4.16
N ILE A 5 5.58 -8.21 -3.17
CA ILE A 5 5.72 -6.79 -3.40
C ILE A 5 7.09 -6.36 -2.92
N HIS A 6 7.69 -5.43 -3.63
CA HIS A 6 9.00 -4.87 -3.28
C HIS A 6 8.78 -3.40 -2.94
N PRO A 7 8.44 -3.08 -1.70
CA PRO A 7 8.03 -1.73 -1.33
C PRO A 7 9.03 -0.67 -1.76
N PHE A 8 8.52 0.39 -2.36
CA PHE A 8 9.29 1.56 -2.78
C PHE A 8 10.28 1.31 -3.91
N ARG A 9 10.25 0.14 -4.54
CA ARG A 9 11.21 -0.16 -5.57
C ARG A 9 10.73 0.16 -6.97
N ASN A 10 9.44 0.27 -7.17
CA ASN A 10 8.90 0.57 -8.49
C ASN A 10 7.49 1.12 -8.38
N GLU A 11 6.92 1.53 -9.48
CA GLU A 11 5.56 2.06 -9.50
C GLU A 11 4.61 1.16 -10.26
N GLU A 12 4.97 -0.09 -10.39
CA GLU A 12 4.17 -1.01 -11.16
C GLU A 12 3.49 -2.09 -10.36
N GLU A 13 4.06 -2.48 -9.27
CA GLU A 13 3.51 -3.59 -8.50
C GLU A 13 2.24 -3.22 -7.78
N SER A 14 1.30 -4.12 -7.80
CA SER A 14 0.04 -3.92 -7.14
C SER A 14 -0.45 -5.26 -6.64
N LEU A 15 -1.05 -5.27 -5.47
CA LEU A 15 -1.67 -6.47 -4.92
C LEU A 15 -3.13 -6.18 -4.70
N SER A 16 -3.99 -7.12 -5.07
CA SER A 16 -5.41 -6.98 -4.86
C SER A 16 -5.96 -8.19 -4.11
N PHE A 17 -6.82 -7.91 -3.15
CA PHE A 17 -7.50 -8.93 -2.40
C PHE A 17 -8.98 -8.56 -2.46
N GLY A 18 -9.68 -8.99 -3.50
CA GLY A 18 -11.07 -8.57 -3.68
C GLY A 18 -11.16 -7.06 -3.87
N ASN A 19 -11.77 -6.36 -2.93
CA ASN A 19 -11.95 -4.92 -3.02
C ASN A 19 -10.87 -4.11 -2.31
N PHE A 20 -9.80 -4.76 -1.93
CA PHE A 20 -8.72 -4.10 -1.20
C PHE A 20 -7.48 -4.10 -2.07
N THR A 21 -6.85 -2.96 -2.24
CA THR A 21 -5.71 -2.82 -3.15
C THR A 21 -4.54 -2.13 -2.47
N ILE A 22 -3.35 -2.61 -2.76
CA ILE A 22 -2.10 -2.01 -2.29
C ILE A 22 -1.29 -1.71 -3.54
N GLU A 23 -0.97 -0.45 -3.77
CA GLU A 23 -0.20 -0.02 -4.93
C GLU A 23 1.15 0.50 -4.51
N ASN A 24 2.18 -0.03 -5.15
CA ASN A 24 3.54 0.34 -4.84
C ASN A 24 3.96 1.58 -5.63
N ARG A 25 4.69 2.46 -5.00
CA ARG A 25 5.28 3.62 -5.66
C ARG A 25 6.67 3.78 -5.10
N THR A 26 7.45 4.66 -5.68
CA THR A 26 8.82 4.82 -5.23
C THR A 26 8.92 5.63 -3.94
N ASP A 27 7.98 6.52 -3.68
CA ASP A 27 8.01 7.33 -2.46
C ASP A 27 6.89 7.00 -1.48
N ARG A 28 6.05 6.07 -1.80
CA ARG A 28 4.93 5.69 -0.93
C ARG A 28 4.30 4.38 -1.37
N VAL A 29 3.52 3.81 -0.47
CA VAL A 29 2.67 2.68 -0.79
C VAL A 29 1.25 3.14 -0.49
N THR A 30 0.36 3.04 -1.45
CA THR A 30 -1.02 3.47 -1.27
C THR A 30 -1.90 2.26 -1.00
N ILE A 31 -2.69 2.35 0.04
CA ILE A 31 -3.57 1.25 0.45
C ILE A 31 -4.99 1.78 0.46
N TYR A 32 -5.89 1.12 -0.24
CA TYR A 32 -7.28 1.56 -0.30
C TYR A 32 -8.24 0.41 -0.53
N GLY A 33 -9.50 0.67 -0.30
CA GLY A 33 -10.55 -0.32 -0.48
C GLY A 33 -11.01 -0.90 0.86
N THR A 34 -11.69 -2.03 0.79
CA THR A 34 -12.20 -2.67 1.99
C THR A 34 -11.80 -4.14 2.00
N MET A 35 -11.59 -4.67 3.18
CA MET A 35 -11.30 -6.06 3.38
C MET A 35 -11.90 -6.51 4.70
N ASP A 36 -12.68 -7.57 4.66
CA ASP A 36 -13.22 -8.12 5.90
C ASP A 36 -12.30 -9.22 6.39
N ILE A 37 -11.91 -9.14 7.64
CA ILE A 37 -11.15 -10.20 8.27
C ILE A 37 -12.16 -10.96 9.13
N THR A 38 -12.67 -12.03 8.60
CA THR A 38 -13.72 -12.79 9.26
C THR A 38 -13.13 -13.72 10.34
N ARG A 39 -13.96 -14.09 11.29
CA ARG A 39 -13.49 -14.90 12.41
C ARG A 39 -13.56 -16.38 12.06
N ASP A 40 -12.71 -16.77 11.12
CA ASP A 40 -12.63 -18.13 10.62
C ASP A 40 -11.26 -18.37 10.01
N LYS A 41 -11.03 -19.52 9.45
CA LYS A 41 -9.73 -19.88 8.88
C LYS A 41 -9.39 -19.00 7.69
N LYS A 42 -10.39 -18.61 6.92
CA LYS A 42 -10.15 -17.75 5.77
C LYS A 42 -9.75 -16.36 6.24
N GLY A 43 -10.41 -15.85 7.26
CA GLY A 43 -10.04 -14.56 7.83
C GLY A 43 -8.63 -14.57 8.40
N LEU A 44 -8.24 -15.66 9.03
CA LEU A 44 -6.88 -15.79 9.54
C LEU A 44 -5.87 -15.74 8.39
N ALA A 45 -6.15 -16.45 7.30
CA ALA A 45 -5.26 -16.44 6.14
C ALA A 45 -5.15 -15.04 5.55
N ASN A 46 -6.28 -14.34 5.42
CA ASN A 46 -6.28 -12.98 4.88
C ASN A 46 -5.54 -12.02 5.80
N GLY A 47 -5.73 -12.17 7.10
CA GLY A 47 -5.04 -11.35 8.08
C GLY A 47 -3.53 -11.54 8.03
N ARG A 48 -3.10 -12.78 7.86
CA ARG A 48 -1.67 -13.08 7.76
C ARG A 48 -1.05 -12.48 6.51
N GLN A 49 -1.77 -12.52 5.39
CA GLN A 49 -1.29 -11.91 4.17
C GLN A 49 -1.12 -10.41 4.33
N LEU A 50 -2.09 -9.76 4.93
CA LEU A 50 -2.03 -8.33 5.15
C LEU A 50 -0.88 -8.00 6.10
N ARG A 51 -0.74 -8.78 7.16
CA ARG A 51 0.38 -8.59 8.09
C ARG A 51 1.72 -8.69 7.39
N ASP A 52 1.88 -9.68 6.52
CA ASP A 52 3.16 -9.90 5.84
C ASP A 52 3.49 -8.74 4.91
N VAL A 53 2.50 -8.18 4.23
CA VAL A 53 2.71 -7.00 3.41
C VAL A 53 3.15 -5.81 4.26
N LEU A 54 2.47 -5.59 5.38
CA LEU A 54 2.79 -4.47 6.26
C LEU A 54 4.17 -4.63 6.88
N VAL A 55 4.55 -5.84 7.24
CA VAL A 55 5.89 -6.11 7.77
C VAL A 55 6.94 -5.75 6.73
N ARG A 56 6.73 -6.12 5.48
CA ARG A 56 7.70 -5.78 4.43
C ARG A 56 7.83 -4.27 4.25
N ILE A 57 6.72 -3.56 4.33
CA ILE A 57 6.73 -2.10 4.19
C ILE A 57 7.50 -1.46 5.35
N VAL A 58 7.23 -1.92 6.56
CA VAL A 58 7.89 -1.38 7.73
C VAL A 58 9.40 -1.69 7.70
N GLU A 59 9.74 -2.92 7.33
CA GLU A 59 11.15 -3.30 7.24
C GLU A 59 11.89 -2.48 6.19
N ALA A 60 11.25 -2.20 5.07
CA ALA A 60 11.86 -1.39 4.02
C ALA A 60 12.13 0.02 4.52
N LEU A 61 11.20 0.58 5.30
CA LEU A 61 11.38 1.91 5.85
C LEU A 61 12.46 1.92 6.94
N GLU A 62 12.46 0.89 7.77
CA GLU A 62 13.45 0.82 8.84
C GLU A 62 14.87 0.64 8.31
N ALA A 63 15.00 0.11 7.12
CA ALA A 63 16.31 -0.09 6.54
C ALA A 63 16.91 1.18 5.95
N GLU A 64 16.12 2.25 5.82
CA GLU A 64 16.64 3.50 5.28
C GLU A 64 17.22 4.37 6.37
N ALA A 65 18.43 4.84 6.16
CA ALA A 65 19.14 5.60 7.18
C ALA A 65 18.59 7.01 7.38
N ASP A 66 18.16 7.63 6.30
CA ASP A 66 17.73 9.02 6.37
C ASP A 66 16.34 9.22 5.85
N LEU A 67 15.37 8.86 6.63
CA LEU A 67 14.00 9.12 6.22
C LEU A 67 13.65 10.57 6.48
N PRO A 68 13.02 11.25 5.53
CA PRO A 68 12.54 12.60 5.79
C PRO A 68 11.39 12.55 6.78
N ASP A 69 11.08 13.67 7.39
CA ASP A 69 9.96 13.73 8.32
C ASP A 69 8.66 13.47 7.59
N GLN A 70 8.56 13.93 6.39
CA GLN A 70 7.34 13.79 5.62
C GLN A 70 7.61 13.90 4.13
N VAL A 71 6.95 13.07 3.35
CA VAL A 71 7.00 13.17 1.90
C VAL A 71 5.85 14.05 1.46
N ALA A 72 6.09 14.89 0.45
CA ALA A 72 5.05 15.77 -0.06
C ALA A 72 3.87 14.94 -0.57
N PRO A 73 2.65 15.43 -0.43
CA PRO A 73 1.51 14.70 -0.96
C PRO A 73 1.60 14.61 -2.47
N PRO A 74 0.99 13.61 -3.08
CA PRO A 74 1.05 13.49 -4.53
C PRO A 74 0.41 14.70 -5.16
N LYS A 75 0.95 15.11 -6.31
CA LYS A 75 0.37 16.20 -7.02
C LYS A 75 -1.00 15.83 -7.42
N PRO A 76 -1.97 16.70 -7.25
CA PRO A 76 -3.31 16.40 -7.72
C PRO A 76 -3.25 16.27 -9.22
N PRO A 77 -4.10 15.45 -9.77
CA PRO A 77 -4.15 15.35 -11.21
C PRO A 77 -4.51 16.70 -11.74
N LYS A 78 -3.92 16.99 -12.86
CA LYS A 78 -4.12 18.20 -13.44
C LYS A 78 -5.49 18.22 -13.86
N THR A 79 -6.27 18.88 -13.39
CA THR A 79 -7.47 18.78 -13.72
C THR A 79 -8.08 19.77 -14.04
N ILE A 80 -8.76 19.64 -14.39
CA ILE A 80 -9.96 19.79 -14.37
C ILE A 80 -10.37 20.79 -13.45
N LYS A 81 -10.47 21.87 -13.89
CA LYS A 81 -10.90 22.83 -13.21
C LYS A 81 -12.25 22.53 -12.90
N ASN A 82 -12.52 22.36 -11.77
CA ASN A 82 -13.84 22.21 -11.34
C ASN A 82 -14.60 23.49 -11.60
N PRO A 83 -15.58 23.48 -12.39
CA PRO A 83 -16.31 24.69 -12.71
C PRO A 83 -17.03 25.29 -11.52
N PHE A 84 -17.11 24.55 -10.45
CA PHE A 84 -17.73 25.09 -9.27
C PHE A 84 -16.73 25.53 -8.25
N ALA A 85 -15.51 25.45 -8.58
CA ALA A 85 -14.47 25.83 -7.65
C ALA A 85 -14.10 27.27 -7.83
#